data_b5470542879e0e30886c4540e054fb3e
#
_entry.id   b5470542879e0e30886c4540e054fb3e
#
_cell.length_a   1.000
_cell.length_b   1.000
_cell.length_c   1.000
_cell.angle_alpha   90.00
_cell.angle_beta   90.00
_cell.angle_gamma   90.00
#
_symmetry.space_group_name_H-M   'P 1'
#
loop_
_entity.id
_entity.type
_entity.pdbx_description
1 polymer ?
#
loop_
_entity_poly.entity_id
_entity_poly.type
_entity_poly.pdbx_seq_one_letter_code
_entity_poly.pdbx_strand_id
1 'polypeptide(L)'
;MFPVSLEQLAELRSWFMPERPGPLVGLHVLNTGHGACYIDRWPGPRAALAESGRNYALVGVPDVLAPMDLQARVAVGTIDAPARFEPLLQAAFPGLAPWPRVILDLSTPAVRVAPRMSASVRRLGPGDASTIASLDPQLAWIGSTWGGAAGLAASGYAWGAFADNQLVAAACSFFIGDRYEDVGVVTDRAHRGLALSTACAAELCADIQRRGHQPTWTTATDHRASLRVAEKLGFVVHHHDRLWLVGGPPPAPS
;
A
#
# COMPACT_ATOMS: atom_id res chain seq x y z
N MET A 1 17.15 5.57 16.07
CA MET A 1 16.04 4.57 16.19
C MET A 1 16.57 3.14 16.08
N PHE A 2 16.02 2.17 16.83
CA PHE A 2 16.46 0.78 16.92
C PHE A 2 15.39 -0.14 16.31
N PRO A 3 15.79 -1.25 15.65
CA PRO A 3 14.84 -2.24 15.14
C PRO A 3 14.11 -2.94 16.30
N VAL A 4 12.87 -3.33 16.05
CA VAL A 4 12.01 -4.01 17.02
C VAL A 4 12.00 -5.51 16.73
N SER A 5 12.06 -6.35 17.78
CA SER A 5 11.83 -7.80 17.64
C SER A 5 10.34 -8.10 17.37
N LEU A 6 10.03 -9.31 16.90
CA LEU A 6 8.65 -9.73 16.68
C LEU A 6 7.79 -9.69 17.96
N GLU A 7 8.36 -10.02 19.11
CA GLU A 7 7.66 -9.96 20.40
C GLU A 7 7.32 -8.52 20.79
N GLN A 8 8.28 -7.60 20.65
CA GLN A 8 8.09 -6.18 20.89
C GLN A 8 7.09 -5.55 19.91
N LEU A 9 7.06 -6.04 18.67
CA LEU A 9 6.20 -5.53 17.61
C LEU A 9 4.73 -5.64 18.01
N ALA A 10 4.32 -6.74 18.66
CA ALA A 10 2.95 -6.95 19.10
C ALA A 10 2.48 -5.86 20.11
N GLU A 11 3.39 -5.35 20.95
CA GLU A 11 3.07 -4.29 21.92
C GLU A 11 2.81 -2.93 21.24
N LEU A 12 3.29 -2.73 20.01
CA LEU A 12 3.09 -1.50 19.26
C LEU A 12 1.74 -1.43 18.53
N ARG A 13 0.92 -2.51 18.53
CA ARG A 13 -0.36 -2.53 17.80
C ARG A 13 -1.26 -1.36 18.14
N SER A 14 -1.40 -1.02 19.42
CA SER A 14 -2.23 0.10 19.88
C SER A 14 -1.81 1.47 19.33
N TRP A 15 -0.57 1.62 18.85
CA TRP A 15 -0.04 2.87 18.30
C TRP A 15 -0.60 3.17 16.89
N PHE A 16 -1.04 2.12 16.19
CA PHE A 16 -1.67 2.20 14.88
C PHE A 16 -3.20 2.14 14.94
N MET A 17 -3.74 2.32 16.15
CA MET A 17 -5.19 2.33 16.41
C MET A 17 -5.65 3.74 16.83
N PRO A 18 -6.94 4.10 16.62
CA PRO A 18 -7.94 3.32 15.91
C PRO A 18 -7.60 3.21 14.42
N GLU A 19 -7.80 2.02 13.85
CA GLU A 19 -7.60 1.80 12.43
C GLU A 19 -8.60 2.61 11.61
N ARG A 20 -8.11 3.22 10.54
CA ARG A 20 -8.91 3.98 9.58
C ARG A 20 -8.56 3.58 8.14
N PRO A 21 -9.47 3.78 7.17
CA PRO A 21 -9.12 3.62 5.75
C PRO A 21 -7.91 4.48 5.37
N GLY A 22 -7.00 3.94 4.56
CA GLY A 22 -5.80 4.64 4.10
C GLY A 22 -4.57 3.76 4.12
N PRO A 23 -3.36 4.34 4.15
CA PRO A 23 -2.13 3.58 4.31
C PRO A 23 -2.10 2.87 5.65
N LEU A 24 -1.98 1.53 5.61
CA LEU A 24 -2.03 0.66 6.80
C LEU A 24 -0.64 0.09 7.12
N VAL A 25 0.42 0.85 6.87
CA VAL A 25 1.81 0.37 6.89
C VAL A 25 2.15 -0.36 8.20
N GLY A 26 1.85 0.26 9.34
CA GLY A 26 2.17 -0.33 10.64
C GLY A 26 1.43 -1.63 10.91
N LEU A 27 0.11 -1.66 10.63
CA LEU A 27 -0.70 -2.86 10.79
C LEU A 27 -0.29 -3.95 9.77
N HIS A 28 0.06 -3.57 8.55
CA HIS A 28 0.56 -4.51 7.55
C HIS A 28 1.83 -5.24 8.02
N VAL A 29 2.79 -4.50 8.58
CA VAL A 29 4.01 -5.10 9.16
C VAL A 29 3.65 -6.06 10.30
N LEU A 30 2.74 -5.66 11.19
CA LEU A 30 2.27 -6.48 12.31
C LEU A 30 1.55 -7.75 11.86
N ASN A 31 0.71 -7.66 10.82
CA ASN A 31 -0.15 -8.76 10.40
C ASN A 31 0.55 -9.74 9.45
N THR A 32 1.57 -9.27 8.72
CA THR A 32 2.21 -10.08 7.66
C THR A 32 3.66 -10.40 7.92
N GLY A 33 4.34 -9.62 8.77
CA GLY A 33 5.79 -9.70 8.96
C GLY A 33 6.60 -9.12 7.78
N HIS A 34 5.94 -8.57 6.75
CA HIS A 34 6.61 -7.94 5.61
C HIS A 34 6.91 -6.48 5.89
N GLY A 35 8.17 -6.20 6.21
CA GLY A 35 8.66 -4.87 6.54
C GLY A 35 9.46 -4.84 7.84
N ALA A 36 9.61 -3.67 8.42
CA ALA A 36 10.35 -3.46 9.67
C ALA A 36 9.66 -2.40 10.52
N CYS A 37 9.94 -2.41 11.82
CA CYS A 37 9.55 -1.34 12.71
C CYS A 37 10.76 -0.90 13.54
N TYR A 38 10.86 0.40 13.80
CA TYR A 38 11.94 1.03 14.56
C TYR A 38 11.34 1.91 15.65
N ILE A 39 11.97 1.96 16.81
CA ILE A 39 11.56 2.74 17.97
C ILE A 39 12.69 3.63 18.46
N ASP A 40 12.36 4.68 19.20
CA ASP A 40 13.34 5.57 19.83
C ASP A 40 14.09 4.89 20.97
N ARG A 41 13.43 4.04 21.76
CA ARG A 41 13.99 3.34 22.92
C ARG A 41 13.17 2.13 23.33
N TRP A 42 13.76 1.28 24.15
CA TRP A 42 13.11 0.17 24.85
C TRP A 42 13.66 0.05 26.30
N PRO A 43 12.85 -0.22 27.32
CA PRO A 43 11.38 -0.26 27.32
C PRO A 43 10.75 1.13 27.24
N GLY A 44 9.45 1.15 27.02
CA GLY A 44 8.64 2.38 27.01
C GLY A 44 8.94 3.29 25.81
N PRO A 45 8.76 2.81 24.56
CA PRO A 45 8.94 3.62 23.36
C PRO A 45 7.99 4.83 23.38
N ARG A 46 8.42 5.93 22.79
CA ARG A 46 7.63 7.16 22.63
C ARG A 46 7.42 7.55 21.17
N ALA A 47 8.22 7.01 20.27
CA ALA A 47 8.06 7.17 18.82
C ALA A 47 8.35 5.85 18.13
N ALA A 48 7.61 5.56 17.06
CA ALA A 48 7.82 4.39 16.20
C ALA A 48 7.71 4.78 14.73
N LEU A 49 8.54 4.12 13.90
CA LEU A 49 8.55 4.20 12.45
C LEU A 49 8.38 2.79 11.90
N ALA A 50 7.22 2.51 11.28
CA ALA A 50 7.02 1.28 10.52
C ALA A 50 7.39 1.52 9.05
N GLU A 51 7.94 0.50 8.38
CA GLU A 51 8.35 0.54 6.98
C GLU A 51 7.93 -0.74 6.27
N SER A 52 7.31 -0.60 5.09
CA SER A 52 7.08 -1.69 4.16
C SER A 52 7.11 -1.17 2.72
N GLY A 53 8.05 -1.68 1.91
CA GLY A 53 8.17 -1.34 0.50
C GLY A 53 8.40 0.15 0.23
N ARG A 54 9.21 0.84 1.05
CA ARG A 54 9.45 2.28 1.02
C ARG A 54 8.21 3.15 1.35
N ASN A 55 7.23 2.56 1.98
CA ASN A 55 6.14 3.29 2.61
C ASN A 55 6.38 3.26 4.11
N TYR A 56 6.24 4.40 4.74
CA TYR A 56 6.57 4.59 6.15
C TYR A 56 5.35 5.13 6.90
N ALA A 57 5.14 4.65 8.12
CA ALA A 57 4.19 5.25 9.06
C ALA A 57 4.95 5.69 10.31
N LEU A 58 4.88 6.98 10.63
CA LEU A 58 5.54 7.58 11.79
C LEU A 58 4.51 7.97 12.83
N VAL A 59 4.64 7.42 14.03
CA VAL A 59 3.68 7.61 15.14
C VAL A 59 4.39 7.97 16.43
N GLY A 60 3.64 8.49 17.42
CA GLY A 60 4.15 8.85 18.75
C GLY A 60 4.46 10.34 18.89
N VAL A 61 5.56 10.68 19.55
CA VAL A 61 5.94 12.04 19.95
C VAL A 61 7.16 12.50 19.16
N PRO A 62 7.10 13.60 18.36
CA PRO A 62 8.22 14.07 17.55
C PRO A 62 9.44 14.51 18.36
N ASP A 63 9.25 15.10 19.54
CA ASP A 63 10.31 15.73 20.35
C ASP A 63 11.37 14.75 20.89
N VAL A 64 11.13 13.44 20.74
CA VAL A 64 12.08 12.39 21.15
C VAL A 64 12.98 11.94 20.02
N LEU A 65 12.79 12.48 18.81
CA LEU A 65 13.54 12.15 17.61
C LEU A 65 14.36 13.35 17.13
N ALA A 66 15.55 13.08 16.67
CA ALA A 66 16.35 14.05 15.91
C ALA A 66 16.15 13.80 14.40
N PRO A 67 16.36 14.84 13.54
CA PRO A 67 16.29 14.68 12.08
C PRO A 67 17.14 13.51 11.55
N MET A 68 18.33 13.30 12.11
CA MET A 68 19.25 12.22 11.75
C MET A 68 18.68 10.81 12.03
N ASP A 69 17.79 10.67 13.01
CA ASP A 69 17.14 9.39 13.29
C ASP A 69 16.26 8.93 12.11
N LEU A 70 15.59 9.88 11.46
CA LEU A 70 14.78 9.63 10.28
C LEU A 70 15.64 9.46 9.02
N GLN A 71 16.65 10.31 8.83
CA GLN A 71 17.59 10.23 7.70
C GLN A 71 18.31 8.89 7.63
N ALA A 72 18.63 8.30 8.78
CA ALA A 72 19.26 6.99 8.85
C ALA A 72 18.34 5.82 8.41
N ARG A 73 17.02 6.05 8.29
CA ARG A 73 16.03 5.01 7.99
C ARG A 73 15.28 5.24 6.70
N VAL A 74 15.10 6.50 6.30
CA VAL A 74 14.30 6.89 5.14
C VAL A 74 15.21 7.56 4.11
N ALA A 75 15.55 6.86 3.05
CA ALA A 75 16.31 7.41 1.93
C ALA A 75 15.37 7.98 0.85
N VAL A 76 14.32 7.21 0.51
CA VAL A 76 13.32 7.56 -0.51
C VAL A 76 12.01 6.87 -0.18
N GLY A 77 10.89 7.50 -0.49
CA GLY A 77 9.56 6.88 -0.34
C GLY A 77 8.49 7.84 0.14
N THR A 78 7.44 7.29 0.72
CA THR A 78 6.30 8.05 1.24
C THR A 78 6.18 7.86 2.75
N ILE A 79 5.91 8.95 3.46
CA ILE A 79 5.71 8.93 4.91
C ILE A 79 4.28 9.34 5.21
N ASP A 80 3.53 8.46 5.90
CA ASP A 80 2.30 8.80 6.61
C ASP A 80 2.67 9.24 8.03
N ALA A 81 2.29 10.45 8.40
CA ALA A 81 2.59 11.00 9.71
C ALA A 81 1.57 12.03 10.14
N PRO A 82 1.16 12.05 11.43
CA PRO A 82 0.36 13.14 12.00
C PRO A 82 1.03 14.50 11.80
N ALA A 83 0.22 15.56 11.64
CA ALA A 83 0.70 16.92 11.36
C ALA A 83 1.77 17.43 12.35
N ARG A 84 1.75 16.97 13.60
CA ARG A 84 2.76 17.34 14.62
C ARG A 84 4.19 16.93 14.26
N PHE A 85 4.39 16.00 13.32
CA PHE A 85 5.70 15.58 12.84
C PHE A 85 6.24 16.46 11.69
N GLU A 86 5.44 17.33 11.11
CA GLU A 86 5.82 18.14 9.95
C GLU A 86 7.11 18.96 10.17
N PRO A 87 7.31 19.67 11.31
CA PRO A 87 8.56 20.39 11.53
C PRO A 87 9.80 19.49 11.56
N LEU A 88 9.69 18.31 12.18
CA LEU A 88 10.77 17.31 12.21
C LEU A 88 11.07 16.76 10.82
N LEU A 89 10.02 16.45 10.05
CA LEU A 89 10.16 15.95 8.67
C LEU A 89 10.81 16.99 7.75
N GLN A 90 10.43 18.26 7.86
CA GLN A 90 11.04 19.37 7.11
C GLN A 90 12.52 19.55 7.47
N ALA A 91 12.86 19.43 8.75
CA ALA A 91 14.24 19.49 9.21
C ALA A 91 15.08 18.28 8.75
N ALA A 92 14.47 17.10 8.67
CA ALA A 92 15.14 15.88 8.24
C ALA A 92 15.33 15.80 6.71
N PHE A 93 14.39 16.32 5.93
CA PHE A 93 14.37 16.13 4.47
C PHE A 93 14.18 17.46 3.74
N PRO A 94 15.25 18.13 3.32
CA PRO A 94 15.17 19.45 2.65
C PRO A 94 14.31 19.47 1.38
N GLY A 95 14.11 18.32 0.72
CA GLY A 95 13.26 18.17 -0.47
C GLY A 95 11.89 17.56 -0.19
N LEU A 96 11.42 17.59 1.07
CA LEU A 96 10.13 17.05 1.46
C LEU A 96 8.98 17.74 0.70
N ALA A 97 8.13 16.96 0.05
CA ALA A 97 6.97 17.48 -0.67
C ALA A 97 5.68 16.84 -0.17
N PRO A 98 4.59 17.61 0.04
CA PRO A 98 3.29 17.05 0.33
C PRO A 98 2.72 16.37 -0.92
N TRP A 99 2.14 15.21 -0.76
CA TRP A 99 1.45 14.46 -1.81
C TRP A 99 -0.01 14.25 -1.44
N PRO A 100 -0.93 15.09 -1.96
CA PRO A 100 -2.35 14.98 -1.68
C PRO A 100 -2.91 13.64 -2.11
N ARG A 101 -3.68 13.01 -1.23
CA ARG A 101 -4.32 11.71 -1.45
C ARG A 101 -5.83 11.83 -1.26
N VAL A 102 -6.55 11.00 -1.97
CA VAL A 102 -7.94 10.69 -1.69
C VAL A 102 -8.02 9.23 -1.27
N ILE A 103 -8.69 9.00 -0.17
CA ILE A 103 -8.95 7.69 0.39
C ILE A 103 -10.41 7.37 0.15
N LEU A 104 -10.65 6.23 -0.48
CA LEU A 104 -11.99 5.73 -0.77
C LEU A 104 -12.18 4.39 -0.04
N ASP A 105 -13.42 4.04 0.25
CA ASP A 105 -13.79 2.76 0.82
C ASP A 105 -14.95 2.11 0.07
N LEU A 106 -15.08 0.79 0.20
CA LEU A 106 -16.12 0.00 -0.41
C LEU A 106 -16.91 -0.74 0.66
N SER A 107 -18.05 -0.16 1.08
CA SER A 107 -18.94 -0.75 2.08
C SER A 107 -20.06 -1.62 1.48
N THR A 108 -20.26 -1.54 0.17
CA THR A 108 -21.23 -2.37 -0.57
C THR A 108 -20.52 -3.56 -1.25
N PRO A 109 -21.25 -4.63 -1.65
CA PRO A 109 -20.65 -5.70 -2.44
C PRO A 109 -19.96 -5.18 -3.70
N ALA A 110 -18.74 -5.69 -3.97
CA ALA A 110 -17.97 -5.30 -5.13
C ALA A 110 -18.72 -5.60 -6.44
N VAL A 111 -18.77 -4.61 -7.33
CA VAL A 111 -19.37 -4.77 -8.66
C VAL A 111 -18.46 -5.67 -9.52
N ARG A 112 -19.01 -6.76 -10.05
CA ARG A 112 -18.27 -7.62 -11.00
C ARG A 112 -18.09 -6.91 -12.33
N VAL A 113 -16.88 -6.94 -12.83
CA VAL A 113 -16.52 -6.31 -14.12
C VAL A 113 -15.79 -7.34 -14.97
N ALA A 114 -16.28 -7.59 -16.17
CA ALA A 114 -15.62 -8.46 -17.14
C ALA A 114 -14.54 -7.67 -17.93
N PRO A 115 -13.42 -8.33 -18.27
CA PRO A 115 -12.46 -7.79 -19.24
C PRO A 115 -13.14 -7.48 -20.59
N ARG A 116 -12.64 -6.45 -21.29
CA ARG A 116 -13.12 -6.08 -22.64
C ARG A 116 -12.37 -6.81 -23.75
N MET A 117 -11.58 -7.81 -23.39
CA MET A 117 -10.84 -8.69 -24.30
C MET A 117 -10.84 -10.11 -23.75
N SER A 118 -10.45 -11.08 -24.57
CA SER A 118 -10.22 -12.44 -24.10
C SER A 118 -9.03 -12.46 -23.12
N ALA A 119 -9.33 -12.67 -21.87
CA ALA A 119 -8.32 -12.78 -20.80
C ALA A 119 -8.87 -13.65 -19.67
N SER A 120 -8.01 -14.46 -19.07
CA SER A 120 -8.36 -15.21 -17.86
C SER A 120 -8.00 -14.38 -16.62
N VAL A 121 -8.93 -14.25 -15.67
CA VAL A 121 -8.69 -13.60 -14.39
C VAL A 121 -8.69 -14.68 -13.32
N ARG A 122 -7.57 -14.80 -12.57
CA ARG A 122 -7.43 -15.79 -11.53
C ARG A 122 -6.58 -15.30 -10.36
N ARG A 123 -6.70 -15.96 -9.23
CA ARG A 123 -5.81 -15.73 -8.09
C ARG A 123 -4.36 -16.10 -8.48
N LEU A 124 -3.42 -15.29 -8.05
CA LEU A 124 -1.99 -15.58 -8.17
C LEU A 124 -1.56 -16.54 -7.04
N GLY A 125 -0.60 -17.38 -7.32
CA GLY A 125 -0.06 -18.35 -6.38
C GLY A 125 1.47 -18.47 -6.49
N PRO A 126 2.12 -19.30 -5.64
CA PRO A 126 3.58 -19.40 -5.60
C PRO A 126 4.25 -19.67 -6.96
N GLY A 127 3.56 -20.42 -7.84
CA GLY A 127 4.04 -20.71 -9.20
C GLY A 127 4.09 -19.49 -10.12
N ASP A 128 3.47 -18.37 -9.76
CA ASP A 128 3.43 -17.14 -10.57
C ASP A 128 4.57 -16.15 -10.23
N ALA A 129 5.49 -16.51 -9.33
CA ALA A 129 6.55 -15.60 -8.89
C ALA A 129 7.40 -15.06 -10.05
N SER A 130 7.81 -15.93 -10.98
CA SER A 130 8.57 -15.54 -12.18
C SER A 130 7.75 -14.66 -13.13
N THR A 131 6.47 -14.95 -13.26
CA THR A 131 5.54 -14.19 -14.09
C THR A 131 5.31 -12.78 -13.53
N ILE A 132 5.18 -12.65 -12.21
CA ILE A 132 5.09 -11.33 -11.55
C ILE A 132 6.42 -10.57 -11.70
N ALA A 133 7.55 -11.26 -11.57
CA ALA A 133 8.88 -10.67 -11.75
C ALA A 133 9.15 -10.19 -13.19
N SER A 134 8.45 -10.74 -14.17
CA SER A 134 8.56 -10.34 -15.58
C SER A 134 7.69 -9.15 -15.98
N LEU A 135 6.86 -8.61 -15.08
CA LEU A 135 6.15 -7.35 -15.30
C LEU A 135 7.14 -6.22 -15.62
N ASP A 136 6.67 -5.23 -16.37
CA ASP A 136 7.44 -4.00 -16.62
C ASP A 136 7.99 -3.46 -15.28
N PRO A 137 9.28 -3.09 -15.20
CA PRO A 137 9.90 -2.57 -13.98
C PRO A 137 9.13 -1.42 -13.32
N GLN A 138 8.41 -0.60 -14.12
CA GLN A 138 7.55 0.46 -13.60
C GLN A 138 6.32 -0.07 -12.83
N LEU A 139 5.96 -1.34 -13.01
CA LEU A 139 4.85 -2.01 -12.32
C LEU A 139 5.31 -2.87 -11.13
N ALA A 140 6.62 -3.05 -10.96
CA ALA A 140 7.19 -3.92 -9.92
C ALA A 140 6.83 -3.48 -8.48
N TRP A 141 6.44 -2.21 -8.30
CA TRP A 141 5.99 -1.68 -7.01
C TRP A 141 4.82 -2.46 -6.40
N ILE A 142 4.00 -3.14 -7.24
CA ILE A 142 2.82 -3.91 -6.79
C ILE A 142 3.18 -4.99 -5.76
N GLY A 143 4.40 -5.54 -5.83
CA GLY A 143 4.90 -6.53 -4.87
C GLY A 143 5.75 -5.96 -3.73
N SER A 144 6.00 -4.65 -3.70
CA SER A 144 7.01 -4.06 -2.80
C SER A 144 6.70 -4.28 -1.31
N THR A 145 5.44 -4.20 -0.91
CA THR A 145 5.02 -4.42 0.47
C THR A 145 5.02 -5.90 0.89
N TRP A 146 5.18 -6.80 -0.06
CA TRP A 146 5.26 -8.25 0.16
C TRP A 146 6.69 -8.80 0.03
N GLY A 147 7.71 -7.93 0.02
CA GLY A 147 9.10 -8.35 -0.18
C GLY A 147 9.42 -8.75 -1.63
N GLY A 148 8.61 -8.29 -2.59
CA GLY A 148 8.80 -8.53 -4.02
C GLY A 148 7.86 -9.58 -4.62
N ALA A 149 8.16 -9.98 -5.85
CA ALA A 149 7.31 -10.87 -6.65
C ALA A 149 7.04 -12.23 -5.97
N ALA A 150 8.07 -12.83 -5.35
CA ALA A 150 7.94 -14.12 -4.69
C ALA A 150 7.03 -14.05 -3.45
N GLY A 151 7.18 -13.01 -2.62
CA GLY A 151 6.33 -12.79 -1.47
C GLY A 151 4.87 -12.51 -1.88
N LEU A 152 4.67 -11.67 -2.90
CA LEU A 152 3.33 -11.40 -3.42
C LEU A 152 2.67 -12.68 -3.97
N ALA A 153 3.40 -13.49 -4.73
CA ALA A 153 2.91 -14.76 -5.25
C ALA A 153 2.51 -15.75 -4.14
N ALA A 154 3.31 -15.81 -3.08
CA ALA A 154 3.05 -16.69 -1.95
C ALA A 154 1.96 -16.19 -1.00
N SER A 155 1.62 -14.90 -1.05
CA SER A 155 0.72 -14.26 -0.10
C SER A 155 -0.73 -14.79 -0.15
N GLY A 156 -1.22 -15.16 -1.34
CA GLY A 156 -2.63 -15.48 -1.56
C GLY A 156 -3.55 -14.24 -1.66
N TYR A 157 -3.00 -13.03 -1.58
CA TYR A 157 -3.72 -11.76 -1.57
C TYR A 157 -3.63 -11.01 -2.91
N ALA A 158 -3.46 -11.73 -4.02
CA ALA A 158 -3.33 -11.12 -5.33
C ALA A 158 -4.11 -11.85 -6.42
N TRP A 159 -4.61 -11.09 -7.38
CA TRP A 159 -5.31 -11.55 -8.59
C TRP A 159 -4.62 -11.03 -9.84
N GLY A 160 -4.55 -11.82 -10.89
CA GLY A 160 -3.93 -11.46 -12.15
C GLY A 160 -4.83 -11.72 -13.34
N ALA A 161 -4.73 -10.86 -14.35
CA ALA A 161 -5.33 -11.05 -15.65
C ALA A 161 -4.26 -11.51 -16.65
N PHE A 162 -4.55 -12.58 -17.37
CA PHE A 162 -3.64 -13.21 -18.33
C PHE A 162 -4.22 -13.11 -19.75
N ALA A 163 -3.46 -12.53 -20.66
CA ALA A 163 -3.70 -12.56 -22.09
C ALA A 163 -2.54 -13.31 -22.75
N ASP A 164 -2.83 -14.27 -23.64
CA ASP A 164 -1.82 -15.09 -24.31
C ASP A 164 -0.78 -15.70 -23.34
N ASN A 165 -1.24 -16.15 -22.18
CA ASN A 165 -0.44 -16.68 -21.07
C ASN A 165 0.52 -15.68 -20.40
N GLN A 166 0.45 -14.39 -20.73
CA GLN A 166 1.23 -13.34 -20.11
C GLN A 166 0.39 -12.60 -19.05
N LEU A 167 0.98 -12.30 -17.90
CA LEU A 167 0.36 -11.44 -16.89
C LEU A 167 0.37 -9.99 -17.37
N VAL A 168 -0.80 -9.45 -17.66
CA VAL A 168 -0.96 -8.11 -18.22
C VAL A 168 -1.60 -7.10 -17.27
N ALA A 169 -2.20 -7.58 -16.18
CA ALA A 169 -2.68 -6.74 -15.09
C ALA A 169 -2.72 -7.53 -13.79
N ALA A 170 -2.57 -6.84 -12.68
CA ALA A 170 -2.69 -7.43 -11.35
C ALA A 170 -3.38 -6.47 -10.38
N ALA A 171 -4.00 -7.05 -9.36
CA ALA A 171 -4.51 -6.38 -8.17
C ALA A 171 -4.05 -7.14 -6.92
N CYS A 172 -3.71 -6.44 -5.84
CA CYS A 172 -3.37 -7.08 -4.57
C CYS A 172 -3.87 -6.24 -3.38
N SER A 173 -4.01 -6.89 -2.22
CA SER A 173 -4.05 -6.17 -0.95
C SER A 173 -2.66 -5.62 -0.70
N PHE A 174 -2.45 -4.34 -1.03
CA PHE A 174 -1.16 -3.68 -0.92
C PHE A 174 -0.76 -3.47 0.53
N PHE A 175 -1.74 -3.12 1.37
CA PHE A 175 -1.61 -3.15 2.83
C PHE A 175 -2.77 -3.94 3.45
N ILE A 176 -2.50 -4.61 4.58
CA ILE A 176 -3.48 -5.36 5.35
C ILE A 176 -3.51 -4.84 6.78
N GLY A 177 -4.65 -4.33 7.18
CA GLY A 177 -5.00 -3.99 8.56
C GLY A 177 -5.77 -5.09 9.26
N ASP A 178 -6.42 -4.75 10.37
CA ASP A 178 -7.30 -5.66 11.12
C ASP A 178 -8.73 -5.65 10.56
N ARG A 179 -9.14 -4.54 9.99
CA ARG A 179 -10.47 -4.31 9.40
C ARG A 179 -10.41 -3.96 7.92
N TYR A 180 -9.40 -3.21 7.51
CA TYR A 180 -9.28 -2.69 6.15
C TYR A 180 -8.15 -3.36 5.39
N GLU A 181 -8.31 -3.46 4.05
CA GLU A 181 -7.24 -3.85 3.14
C GLU A 181 -7.16 -2.82 2.01
N ASP A 182 -6.00 -2.18 1.84
CA ASP A 182 -5.79 -1.16 0.81
C ASP A 182 -5.40 -1.82 -0.52
N VAL A 183 -6.16 -1.52 -1.58
CA VAL A 183 -6.05 -2.19 -2.88
C VAL A 183 -5.03 -1.48 -3.77
N GLY A 184 -4.02 -2.22 -4.23
CA GLY A 184 -3.11 -1.81 -5.29
C GLY A 184 -3.45 -2.45 -6.62
N VAL A 185 -3.32 -1.72 -7.74
CA VAL A 185 -3.54 -2.24 -9.09
C VAL A 185 -2.48 -1.78 -10.06
N VAL A 186 -2.15 -2.65 -11.01
CA VAL A 186 -1.28 -2.34 -12.15
C VAL A 186 -1.85 -2.90 -13.43
N THR A 187 -1.54 -2.23 -14.57
CA THR A 187 -1.87 -2.73 -15.91
C THR A 187 -0.73 -2.40 -16.86
N ASP A 188 -0.28 -3.39 -17.61
CA ASP A 188 0.67 -3.20 -18.69
C ASP A 188 0.20 -2.11 -19.66
N ARG A 189 1.13 -1.28 -20.15
CA ARG A 189 0.81 -0.10 -20.95
C ARG A 189 0.02 -0.44 -22.22
N ALA A 190 0.37 -1.53 -22.88
CA ALA A 190 -0.30 -1.97 -24.11
C ALA A 190 -1.72 -2.49 -23.88
N HIS A 191 -2.05 -2.84 -22.63
CA HIS A 191 -3.33 -3.47 -22.25
C HIS A 191 -4.23 -2.53 -21.44
N ARG A 192 -3.92 -1.22 -21.37
CA ARG A 192 -4.76 -0.22 -20.68
C ARG A 192 -6.09 0.02 -21.41
N GLY A 193 -7.10 0.45 -20.65
CA GLY A 193 -8.44 0.73 -21.20
C GLY A 193 -9.32 -0.51 -21.41
N LEU A 194 -8.80 -1.72 -21.20
CA LEU A 194 -9.47 -3.01 -21.46
C LEU A 194 -10.15 -3.60 -20.19
N ALA A 195 -10.31 -2.81 -19.16
CA ALA A 195 -10.93 -3.17 -17.87
C ALA A 195 -10.25 -4.35 -17.13
N LEU A 196 -8.99 -4.67 -17.42
CA LEU A 196 -8.27 -5.82 -16.85
C LEU A 196 -7.98 -5.62 -15.36
N SER A 197 -7.37 -4.49 -14.95
CA SER A 197 -7.15 -4.19 -13.54
C SER A 197 -8.47 -4.02 -12.77
N THR A 198 -9.52 -3.50 -13.43
CA THR A 198 -10.86 -3.42 -12.81
C THR A 198 -11.41 -4.82 -12.51
N ALA A 199 -11.25 -5.77 -13.44
CA ALA A 199 -11.69 -7.15 -13.24
C ALA A 199 -10.88 -7.85 -12.13
N CYS A 200 -9.54 -7.68 -12.11
CA CYS A 200 -8.70 -8.21 -11.02
C CYS A 200 -9.09 -7.62 -9.66
N ALA A 201 -9.31 -6.30 -9.59
CA ALA A 201 -9.71 -5.63 -8.36
C ALA A 201 -11.11 -6.03 -7.90
N ALA A 202 -12.05 -6.30 -8.82
CA ALA A 202 -13.38 -6.80 -8.47
C ALA A 202 -13.29 -8.15 -7.73
N GLU A 203 -12.52 -9.09 -8.25
CA GLU A 203 -12.31 -10.40 -7.62
C GLU A 203 -11.55 -10.27 -6.28
N LEU A 204 -10.55 -9.40 -6.21
CA LEU A 204 -9.84 -9.11 -4.97
C LEU A 204 -10.77 -8.50 -3.91
N CYS A 205 -11.58 -7.49 -4.26
CA CYS A 205 -12.52 -6.86 -3.33
C CYS A 205 -13.55 -7.88 -2.79
N ALA A 206 -14.06 -8.76 -3.66
CA ALA A 206 -14.92 -9.86 -3.23
C ALA A 206 -14.20 -10.83 -2.27
N ASP A 207 -12.91 -11.06 -2.46
CA ASP A 207 -12.08 -11.85 -1.54
C ASP A 207 -11.91 -11.15 -0.19
N ILE A 208 -11.60 -9.86 -0.19
CA ILE A 208 -11.46 -9.05 1.01
C ILE A 208 -12.75 -9.09 1.82
N GLN A 209 -13.89 -8.88 1.16
CA GLN A 209 -15.20 -8.93 1.81
C GLN A 209 -15.54 -10.33 2.36
N ARG A 210 -15.16 -11.41 1.65
CA ARG A 210 -15.34 -12.79 2.16
C ARG A 210 -14.50 -13.11 3.39
N ARG A 211 -13.36 -12.42 3.56
CA ARG A 211 -12.54 -12.51 4.78
C ARG A 211 -13.11 -11.67 5.93
N GLY A 212 -14.18 -10.92 5.71
CA GLY A 212 -14.80 -10.04 6.69
C GLY A 212 -14.13 -8.66 6.79
N HIS A 213 -13.21 -8.34 5.88
CA HIS A 213 -12.55 -7.05 5.82
C HIS A 213 -13.25 -6.10 4.82
N GLN A 214 -12.93 -4.82 4.90
CA GLN A 214 -13.45 -3.79 4.03
C GLN A 214 -12.35 -3.30 3.07
N PRO A 215 -12.56 -3.37 1.74
CA PRO A 215 -11.61 -2.83 0.78
C PRO A 215 -11.49 -1.31 0.90
N THR A 216 -10.25 -0.80 0.83
CA THR A 216 -9.94 0.62 0.72
C THR A 216 -9.12 0.89 -0.54
N TRP A 217 -9.05 2.14 -0.94
CA TRP A 217 -8.32 2.57 -2.13
C TRP A 217 -7.66 3.92 -1.87
N THR A 218 -6.35 3.95 -1.92
CA THR A 218 -5.58 5.17 -1.71
C THR A 218 -4.93 5.61 -3.02
N THR A 219 -5.25 6.80 -3.52
CA THR A 219 -4.66 7.31 -4.77
C THR A 219 -4.41 8.82 -4.71
N ALA A 220 -3.58 9.34 -5.62
CA ALA A 220 -3.39 10.78 -5.76
C ALA A 220 -4.68 11.44 -6.25
N THR A 221 -4.94 12.67 -5.79
CA THR A 221 -6.18 13.40 -6.11
C THR A 221 -6.34 13.70 -7.61
N ASP A 222 -5.24 13.75 -8.34
CA ASP A 222 -5.17 14.00 -9.79
C ASP A 222 -5.04 12.72 -10.65
N HIS A 223 -4.89 11.55 -10.01
CA HIS A 223 -4.75 10.27 -10.74
C HIS A 223 -6.09 9.75 -11.26
N ARG A 224 -6.61 10.41 -12.30
CA ARG A 224 -7.93 10.15 -12.89
C ARG A 224 -8.16 8.71 -13.34
N ALA A 225 -7.12 8.03 -13.82
CA ALA A 225 -7.24 6.64 -14.26
C ALA A 225 -7.54 5.71 -13.09
N SER A 226 -6.82 5.86 -11.97
CA SER A 226 -7.04 5.11 -10.74
C SER A 226 -8.43 5.39 -10.13
N LEU A 227 -8.82 6.66 -10.06
CA LEU A 227 -10.14 7.07 -9.55
C LEU A 227 -11.28 6.42 -10.35
N ARG A 228 -11.18 6.41 -11.69
CA ARG A 228 -12.20 5.76 -12.55
C ARG A 228 -12.29 4.25 -12.34
N VAL A 229 -11.20 3.57 -11.97
CA VAL A 229 -11.25 2.15 -11.62
C VAL A 229 -12.01 1.95 -10.31
N ALA A 230 -11.67 2.72 -9.27
CA ALA A 230 -12.34 2.67 -7.98
C ALA A 230 -13.84 2.98 -8.08
N GLU A 231 -14.21 4.06 -8.78
CA GLU A 231 -15.62 4.46 -9.02
C GLU A 231 -16.44 3.36 -9.70
N LYS A 232 -15.88 2.68 -10.73
CA LYS A 232 -16.55 1.56 -11.41
C LYS A 232 -16.82 0.37 -10.51
N LEU A 233 -16.04 0.19 -9.48
CA LEU A 233 -16.19 -0.89 -8.48
C LEU A 233 -17.16 -0.50 -7.36
N GLY A 234 -17.59 0.76 -7.29
CA GLY A 234 -18.51 1.27 -6.29
C GLY A 234 -17.82 1.88 -5.06
N PHE A 235 -16.52 2.15 -5.12
CA PHE A 235 -15.84 2.89 -4.06
C PHE A 235 -16.36 4.31 -3.96
N VAL A 236 -16.51 4.81 -2.74
CA VAL A 236 -16.91 6.18 -2.42
C VAL A 236 -15.80 6.88 -1.65
N VAL A 237 -15.70 8.21 -1.81
CA VAL A 237 -14.71 9.00 -1.08
C VAL A 237 -15.03 8.98 0.40
N HIS A 238 -14.07 8.50 1.19
CA HIS A 238 -14.12 8.52 2.65
C HIS A 238 -13.55 9.83 3.19
N HIS A 239 -12.31 10.19 2.79
CA HIS A 239 -11.69 11.47 3.16
C HIS A 239 -10.51 11.81 2.25
N HIS A 240 -10.00 13.03 2.40
CA HIS A 240 -8.73 13.46 1.81
C HIS A 240 -7.64 13.44 2.88
N ASP A 241 -6.44 13.07 2.48
CA ASP A 241 -5.27 13.01 3.35
C ASP A 241 -4.01 13.47 2.58
N ARG A 242 -2.88 13.40 3.24
CA ARG A 242 -1.59 13.79 2.70
C ARG A 242 -0.52 12.81 3.14
N LEU A 243 0.26 12.31 2.18
CA LEU A 243 1.53 11.67 2.44
C LEU A 243 2.66 12.67 2.21
N TRP A 244 3.81 12.40 2.78
CA TRP A 244 5.03 13.15 2.53
C TRP A 244 5.96 12.36 1.62
N LEU A 245 6.43 12.98 0.53
CA LEU A 245 7.41 12.40 -0.38
C LEU A 245 8.82 12.78 0.04
N VAL A 246 9.69 11.78 0.12
CA VAL A 246 11.12 11.93 0.38
C VAL A 246 11.89 11.41 -0.83
N GLY A 247 12.87 12.21 -1.30
CA GLY A 247 13.83 11.78 -2.31
C GLY A 247 13.38 11.87 -3.77
N GLY A 248 12.30 12.58 -4.07
CA GLY A 248 11.88 12.81 -5.46
C GLY A 248 10.50 13.43 -5.62
N PRO A 249 10.13 13.83 -6.84
CA PRO A 249 8.78 14.27 -7.16
C PRO A 249 7.79 13.10 -7.05
N PRO A 250 6.48 13.39 -6.90
CA PRO A 250 5.46 12.34 -6.97
C PRO A 250 5.57 11.58 -8.28
N PRO A 251 5.31 10.24 -8.26
CA PRO A 251 5.24 9.48 -9.51
C PRO A 251 4.22 10.12 -10.44
N ALA A 252 4.57 10.24 -11.72
CA ALA A 252 3.64 10.75 -12.71
C ALA A 252 2.36 9.90 -12.72
N PRO A 253 1.16 10.50 -12.83
CA PRO A 253 -0.08 9.76 -12.98
C PRO A 253 0.02 8.88 -14.23
N SER A 254 -0.13 7.58 -14.06
CA SER A 254 -0.02 6.58 -15.16
C SER A 254 -1.33 6.43 -15.93
#